data_c6c0b39b51c13236a5c5465351d38fe4
#
_entry.id   c6c0b39b51c13236a5c5465351d38fe4
#
_cell.length_a   1.000
_cell.length_b   1.000
_cell.length_c   1.000
_cell.angle_alpha   90.00
_cell.angle_beta   90.00
_cell.angle_gamma   90.00
#
_symmetry.space_group_name_H-M   'P 1'
#
loop_
_entity.id
_entity.type
_entity.pdbx_description
1 polymer ?
#
loop_
_entity_poly.entity_id
_entity_poly.type
_entity_poly.pdbx_seq_one_letter_code
_entity_poly.pdbx_strand_id
1 'polypeptide(L)' 'MKLLYTINSPYARKVRVVAAEKHIELALEAVVLADPDCPVKAFNPLGKVPVLILDDGESLYDSRVIVEYLDYRT' A
#
# COMPACT_ATOMS: atom_id res chain seq x y z
N MET A 1 6.23 -6.24 -5.43
CA MET A 1 5.08 -5.51 -4.86
C MET A 1 5.42 -4.05 -4.63
N LYS A 2 4.49 -3.16 -4.83
CA LYS A 2 4.68 -1.72 -4.64
C LYS A 2 3.61 -1.19 -3.69
N LEU A 3 4.01 -0.37 -2.71
CA LEU A 3 3.09 0.27 -1.77
C LEU A 3 2.95 1.74 -2.12
N LEU A 4 1.74 2.17 -2.40
CA LEU A 4 1.41 3.59 -2.55
C LEU A 4 0.98 4.13 -1.19
N TYR A 5 1.57 5.26 -0.78
CA TYR A 5 1.31 5.79 0.55
C TYR A 5 1.45 7.31 0.58
N THR A 6 0.91 7.93 1.61
CA THR A 6 1.21 9.33 1.94
C THR A 6 2.15 9.38 3.14
N ILE A 7 3.02 10.37 3.18
CA ILE A 7 4.05 10.49 4.23
C ILE A 7 3.44 10.50 5.64
N ASN A 8 2.26 11.06 5.79
CA ASN A 8 1.61 11.23 7.09
C ASN A 8 0.59 10.14 7.42
N SER A 9 0.47 9.10 6.61
CA SER A 9 -0.52 8.05 6.86
C SER A 9 -0.07 7.08 7.95
N PRO A 10 -0.77 6.99 9.10
CA PRO A 10 -0.43 6.00 10.13
C PRO A 10 -0.71 4.57 9.66
N TYR A 11 -1.68 4.39 8.77
CA TYR A 11 -2.01 3.07 8.23
C TYR A 11 -0.91 2.53 7.32
N ALA A 12 -0.33 3.40 6.49
CA ALA A 12 0.79 3.01 5.64
C ALA A 12 2.02 2.66 6.47
N ARG A 13 2.26 3.38 7.57
CA ARG A 13 3.36 3.07 8.48
C ARG A 13 3.19 1.67 9.06
N LYS A 14 1.98 1.28 9.45
CA LYS A 14 1.70 -0.05 9.97
C LYS A 14 2.07 -1.14 8.96
N VAL A 15 1.69 -0.95 7.71
CA VAL A 15 2.02 -1.89 6.63
C VAL A 15 3.53 -2.00 6.47
N ARG A 16 4.25 -0.88 6.47
CA ARG A 16 5.70 -0.86 6.33
C ARG A 16 6.40 -1.59 7.46
N VAL A 17 5.93 -1.42 8.69
CA VAL A 17 6.48 -2.10 9.86
C VAL A 17 6.30 -3.61 9.74
N VAL A 18 5.10 -4.06 9.37
CA VAL A 18 4.83 -5.49 9.20
C VAL A 18 5.72 -6.08 8.11
N ALA A 19 5.85 -5.38 6.97
CA ALA A 19 6.71 -5.86 5.88
C ALA A 19 8.16 -5.98 6.34
N ALA A 20 8.66 -5.01 7.10
CA ALA A 20 10.03 -5.03 7.61
C ALA A 20 10.25 -6.21 8.58
N GLU A 21 9.30 -6.45 9.47
CA GLU A 21 9.38 -7.56 10.42
C GLU A 21 9.39 -8.92 9.73
N LYS A 22 8.71 -9.03 8.60
CA LYS A 22 8.63 -10.27 7.83
C LYS A 22 9.68 -10.37 6.72
N HIS A 23 10.59 -9.40 6.65
CA HIS A 23 11.63 -9.32 5.63
C HIS A 23 11.09 -9.33 4.20
N ILE A 24 9.93 -8.71 4.00
CA ILE A 24 9.32 -8.55 2.68
C ILE A 24 9.78 -7.21 2.10
N GLU A 25 10.37 -7.24 0.91
CA GLU A 25 10.76 -6.02 0.22
C GLU A 25 9.56 -5.40 -0.49
N LEU A 26 9.31 -4.12 -0.22
CA LEU A 26 8.29 -3.33 -0.89
C LEU A 26 8.95 -2.17 -1.61
N ALA A 27 8.60 -1.97 -2.87
CA ALA A 27 8.90 -0.71 -3.54
C ALA A 27 7.93 0.34 -2.98
N LEU A 28 8.45 1.47 -2.51
CA LEU A 28 7.64 2.50 -1.87
C LEU A 28 7.46 3.68 -2.81
N GLU A 29 6.23 4.14 -2.97
CA GLU A 29 5.94 5.32 -3.77
C GLU A 29 5.06 6.27 -2.97
N ALA A 30 5.59 7.42 -2.61
CA ALA A 30 4.84 8.46 -1.93
C ALA A 30 3.94 9.17 -2.94
N VAL A 31 2.68 9.39 -2.56
CA VAL A 31 1.70 10.04 -3.42
C VAL A 31 1.07 11.24 -2.70
N VAL A 32 0.50 12.15 -3.49
CA VAL A 32 -0.25 13.30 -2.98
C VAL A 32 -1.70 13.12 -3.44
N LEU A 33 -2.61 12.89 -2.50
CA LEU A 33 -4.00 12.56 -2.83
C LEU A 33 -4.73 13.73 -3.51
N ALA A 34 -4.32 14.97 -3.23
CA ALA A 34 -4.92 16.15 -3.84
C ALA A 34 -4.51 16.34 -5.32
N ASP A 35 -3.48 15.63 -5.77
CA ASP A 35 -2.99 15.73 -7.15
C ASP A 35 -3.98 15.03 -8.08
N PRO A 36 -4.50 15.71 -9.12
CA PRO A 36 -5.42 15.09 -10.07
C PRO A 36 -4.81 13.91 -10.83
N ASP A 37 -3.48 13.88 -10.93
CA ASP A 37 -2.75 12.78 -11.58
C ASP A 37 -2.34 11.67 -10.60
N CYS A 38 -2.84 11.71 -9.37
CA CYS A 38 -2.49 10.72 -8.35
C CYS A 38 -2.90 9.32 -8.80
N PRO A 39 -1.98 8.33 -8.81
CA PRO A 39 -2.27 6.99 -9.31
C PRO A 39 -3.20 6.18 -8.40
N VAL A 40 -3.41 6.62 -7.15
CA VAL A 40 -4.21 5.85 -6.18
C VAL A 40 -5.61 5.55 -6.70
N LYS A 41 -6.24 6.51 -7.37
CA LYS A 41 -7.61 6.33 -7.87
C LYS A 41 -7.72 5.25 -8.94
N ALA A 42 -6.64 4.98 -9.66
CA ALA A 42 -6.61 3.91 -10.66
C ALA A 42 -6.65 2.52 -10.02
N PHE A 43 -6.13 2.40 -8.81
CA PHE A 43 -6.04 1.13 -8.09
C PHE A 43 -7.05 1.00 -6.96
N ASN A 44 -7.52 2.11 -6.42
CA ASN A 44 -8.54 2.12 -5.37
C ASN A 44 -9.58 3.20 -5.70
N PRO A 45 -10.81 2.80 -6.08
CA PRO A 45 -11.84 3.76 -6.44
C PRO A 45 -12.24 4.70 -5.30
N LEU A 46 -11.93 4.34 -4.05
CA LEU A 46 -12.17 5.21 -2.90
C LEU A 46 -11.12 6.32 -2.78
N GLY A 47 -10.01 6.23 -3.53
CA GLY A 47 -8.97 7.24 -3.51
C GLY A 47 -8.20 7.34 -2.19
N LYS A 48 -8.11 6.25 -1.44
CA LYS A 48 -7.45 6.22 -0.13
C LYS A 48 -6.17 5.42 -0.17
N VAL A 49 -5.26 5.71 0.73
CA VAL A 49 -4.02 4.96 0.95
C VAL A 49 -4.11 4.22 2.28
N PRO A 50 -3.34 3.15 2.48
CA PRO A 50 -2.35 2.56 1.57
C PRO A 50 -2.97 1.71 0.46
N VAL A 51 -2.24 1.54 -0.63
CA VAL A 51 -2.60 0.60 -1.71
C VAL A 51 -1.37 -0.26 -1.98
N LEU A 52 -1.55 -1.57 -1.93
CA LEU A 52 -0.49 -2.52 -2.27
C LEU A 52 -0.76 -3.07 -3.67
N ILE A 53 0.18 -2.85 -4.59
CA ILE A 53 0.11 -3.38 -5.94
C ILE A 53 0.93 -4.66 -5.99
N LEU A 54 0.27 -5.76 -6.33
CA LEU A 54 0.90 -7.07 -6.42
C LEU A 54 1.66 -7.24 -7.73
N ASP A 55 2.52 -8.25 -7.79
CA ASP A 55 3.36 -8.49 -8.97
C ASP A 55 2.55 -8.84 -10.22
N ASP A 56 1.34 -9.35 -10.06
CA ASP A 56 0.44 -9.67 -11.17
C ASP A 56 -0.40 -8.48 -11.63
N GLY A 57 -0.20 -7.31 -11.04
CA GLY A 57 -0.95 -6.10 -11.36
C GLY A 57 -2.22 -5.90 -10.57
N GLU A 58 -2.64 -6.87 -9.76
CA GLU A 58 -3.77 -6.69 -8.87
C GLU A 58 -3.41 -5.78 -7.71
N SER A 59 -4.42 -5.17 -7.10
CA SER A 59 -4.20 -4.24 -6.00
C SER A 59 -5.05 -4.60 -4.79
N LEU A 60 -4.47 -4.36 -3.60
CA LEU A 60 -5.17 -4.48 -2.33
C LEU A 60 -5.20 -3.12 -1.66
N TYR A 61 -6.31 -2.78 -1.05
CA TYR A 61 -6.44 -1.54 -0.29
C TYR A 61 -7.13 -1.86 1.03
N ASP A 62 -7.07 -0.90 1.99
CA ASP A 62 -7.33 -1.12 3.41
C ASP A 62 -6.12 -1.79 4.08
N SER A 63 -5.56 -1.09 5.05
CA SER A 63 -4.35 -1.54 5.73
C SER A 63 -4.52 -2.91 6.39
N ARG A 64 -5.72 -3.20 6.88
CA ARG A 64 -6.02 -4.50 7.51
C ARG A 64 -5.90 -5.64 6.50
N VAL A 65 -6.46 -5.47 5.32
CA VAL A 65 -6.40 -6.47 4.26
C VAL A 65 -4.95 -6.67 3.81
N ILE A 66 -4.21 -5.58 3.66
CA ILE A 66 -2.80 -5.65 3.26
C ILE A 66 -1.97 -6.40 4.29
N VAL A 67 -2.15 -6.10 5.57
CA VAL A 67 -1.43 -6.77 6.65
C VAL A 67 -1.76 -8.26 6.68
N GLU A 68 -3.02 -8.63 6.54
CA GLU A 68 -3.43 -10.04 6.47
C GLU A 68 -2.78 -10.76 5.29
N TYR A 69 -2.71 -10.11 4.13
CA TYR A 69 -2.06 -10.68 2.97
C TYR A 69 -0.57 -10.92 3.22
N LEU A 70 0.12 -9.96 3.82
CA LEU A 70 1.54 -10.12 4.14
C LEU A 70 1.77 -11.23 5.15
N ASP A 71 0.90 -11.36 6.15
CA ASP A 71 0.94 -12.46 7.12
C ASP A 71 0.74 -13.82 6.44
N TYR A 72 -0.22 -13.90 5.54
CA TYR A 72 -0.51 -15.14 4.81
C TYR A 72 0.68 -15.57 3.94
N ARG A 73 1.33 -14.60 3.32
CA ARG A 73 2.44 -14.86 2.40
C ARG A 73 3.66 -15.44 3.11
N THR A 74 3.84 -15.14 4.36
CA THR A 74 4.99 -15.60 5.15
C THR A 74 4.57 -16.57 6.25
#